data_babfe9c7f5a57a1897aa346c33311589
#
_entry.id   babfe9c7f5a57a1897aa346c33311589
#
_cell.length_a   1.000
_cell.length_b   1.000
_cell.length_c   1.000
_cell.angle_alpha   90.00
_cell.angle_beta   90.00
_cell.angle_gamma   90.00
#
_symmetry.space_group_name_H-M   'P 1'
#
loop_
_entity.id
_entity.type
_entity.pdbx_description
1 polymer ?
#
loop_
_entity_poly.entity_id
_entity_poly.type
_entity_poly.pdbx_seq_one_letter_code
_entity_poly.pdbx_strand_id
1 'polypeptide(L)'
;MNCLHLRALAVNAVALIAVFSAPAYAGGSHRFVIFGDSLSDPGNFFIEYGQVSKAPYQPVPSAPYDIHGYHFSNGPTWIEQLADELDTRESGRPALERPGVYTNYAMGRARARPNAPAFPAFDLSTQVGLFLNDFGGQAPAQATYVIWIGANDLDDAISALQTDPSGATSIGIIQTALGTIAANIQALWAAGARSFLIPNEPDLGLTPALQAAGPAAVGAATQLSEAFDSGLTQVLGQLQSLPQI
;
A
#
# COMPACT_ATOMS: atom_id res chain seq x y z
N MET A 1 -39.58 -5.17 -33.87
CA MET A 1 -39.06 -5.94 -32.73
C MET A 1 -37.54 -6.09 -32.95
N ASN A 2 -36.75 -5.17 -32.44
CA ASN A 2 -35.29 -5.20 -32.55
C ASN A 2 -34.70 -5.43 -31.16
N CYS A 3 -34.16 -6.63 -30.93
CA CYS A 3 -33.41 -6.96 -29.75
C CYS A 3 -32.00 -6.32 -29.85
N LEU A 4 -31.76 -5.30 -29.05
CA LEU A 4 -30.40 -4.82 -28.79
C LEU A 4 -29.71 -5.82 -27.82
N HIS A 5 -28.71 -6.50 -28.32
CA HIS A 5 -27.80 -7.26 -27.48
C HIS A 5 -26.79 -6.29 -26.81
N LEU A 6 -26.99 -6.01 -25.52
CA LEU A 6 -25.95 -5.43 -24.67
C LEU A 6 -24.83 -6.47 -24.55
N ARG A 7 -23.66 -6.20 -25.16
CA ARG A 7 -22.43 -6.91 -24.86
C ARG A 7 -21.85 -6.29 -23.59
N ALA A 8 -21.91 -7.03 -22.50
CA ALA A 8 -21.17 -6.72 -21.31
C ALA A 8 -19.66 -6.82 -21.63
N LEU A 9 -18.95 -5.69 -21.64
CA LEU A 9 -17.51 -5.67 -21.63
C LEU A 9 -17.07 -6.06 -20.20
N ALA A 10 -16.62 -7.28 -20.05
CA ALA A 10 -15.93 -7.71 -18.84
C ALA A 10 -14.56 -7.01 -18.85
N VAL A 11 -14.41 -5.96 -18.05
CA VAL A 11 -13.10 -5.37 -17.74
C VAL A 11 -12.39 -6.36 -16.82
N ASN A 12 -11.51 -7.17 -17.38
CA ASN A 12 -10.58 -7.97 -16.60
C ASN A 12 -9.54 -7.02 -15.99
N ALA A 13 -9.71 -6.66 -14.73
CA ALA A 13 -8.63 -6.08 -13.93
C ALA A 13 -7.55 -7.16 -13.76
N VAL A 14 -6.54 -7.13 -14.62
CA VAL A 14 -5.34 -7.97 -14.46
C VAL A 14 -4.51 -7.31 -13.39
N ALA A 15 -4.60 -7.82 -12.15
CA ALA A 15 -3.65 -7.48 -11.11
C ALA A 15 -2.27 -8.01 -11.55
N LEU A 16 -1.39 -7.10 -11.95
CA LEU A 16 -0.01 -7.45 -12.27
C LEU A 16 0.73 -7.65 -10.95
N ILE A 17 0.93 -8.90 -10.56
CA ILE A 17 1.74 -9.29 -9.41
C ILE A 17 3.16 -9.51 -9.93
N ALA A 18 4.07 -8.58 -9.65
CA ALA A 18 5.49 -8.79 -9.92
C ALA A 18 6.10 -9.61 -8.78
N VAL A 19 6.28 -10.91 -9.00
CA VAL A 19 6.96 -11.81 -8.06
C VAL A 19 8.42 -11.95 -8.52
N PHE A 20 9.32 -11.40 -7.74
CA PHE A 20 10.76 -11.63 -7.90
C PHE A 20 11.11 -12.87 -7.06
N SER A 21 11.24 -14.04 -7.67
CA SER A 21 11.59 -15.25 -6.95
C SER A 21 13.06 -15.61 -7.11
N ALA A 22 13.77 -15.68 -6.00
CA ALA A 22 15.00 -16.46 -5.87
C ALA A 22 14.66 -17.95 -5.65
N PRO A 23 15.57 -18.88 -5.98
CA PRO A 23 15.29 -20.32 -5.85
C PRO A 23 14.93 -20.67 -4.41
N ALA A 24 13.87 -21.47 -4.24
CA ALA A 24 13.37 -21.93 -2.97
C ALA A 24 14.43 -22.70 -2.19
N TYR A 25 14.87 -22.14 -1.05
CA TYR A 25 15.54 -22.91 -0.02
C TYR A 25 14.48 -23.58 0.85
N ALA A 26 14.46 -24.90 0.85
CA ALA A 26 13.57 -25.70 1.68
C ALA A 26 13.93 -25.51 3.17
N GLY A 27 12.96 -25.09 4.00
CA GLY A 27 13.01 -25.29 5.44
C GLY A 27 12.95 -24.08 6.36
N GLY A 28 12.47 -22.89 5.92
CA GLY A 28 12.15 -21.79 6.83
C GLY A 28 10.69 -21.37 6.67
N SER A 29 10.00 -21.09 7.77
CA SER A 29 8.67 -20.50 7.72
C SER A 29 8.72 -19.22 6.90
N HIS A 30 7.99 -19.17 5.80
CA HIS A 30 7.87 -17.94 4.99
C HIS A 30 7.35 -16.82 5.90
N ARG A 31 8.12 -15.74 6.01
CA ARG A 31 7.72 -14.56 6.78
C ARG A 31 7.37 -13.46 5.78
N PHE A 32 6.29 -12.75 6.04
CA PHE A 32 6.04 -11.49 5.36
C PHE A 32 6.68 -10.34 6.16
N VAL A 33 7.19 -9.34 5.44
CA VAL A 33 7.51 -8.01 5.97
C VAL A 33 6.64 -7.03 5.21
N ILE A 34 5.75 -6.33 5.88
CA ILE A 34 4.66 -5.61 5.25
C ILE A 34 4.85 -4.11 5.48
N PHE A 35 4.79 -3.34 4.40
CA PHE A 35 4.78 -1.88 4.38
C PHE A 35 3.54 -1.41 3.62
N GLY A 36 2.89 -0.36 4.12
CA GLY A 36 1.66 0.08 3.49
C GLY A 36 0.95 1.18 4.25
N ASP A 37 -0.29 1.35 3.91
CA ASP A 37 -1.20 2.32 4.53
C ASP A 37 -2.34 1.65 5.31
N SER A 38 -3.49 2.34 5.42
CA SER A 38 -4.65 1.86 6.16
C SER A 38 -5.25 0.55 5.63
N LEU A 39 -4.99 0.19 4.37
CA LEU A 39 -5.47 -1.06 3.79
C LEU A 39 -4.75 -2.29 4.36
N SER A 40 -3.56 -2.10 4.92
CA SER A 40 -2.71 -3.16 5.47
C SER A 40 -2.35 -2.95 6.95
N ASP A 41 -2.78 -1.84 7.58
CA ASP A 41 -2.46 -1.51 8.97
C ASP A 41 -3.20 -2.42 9.95
N PRO A 42 -2.49 -3.25 10.74
CA PRO A 42 -3.11 -4.15 11.71
C PRO A 42 -3.37 -3.50 13.08
N GLY A 43 -3.18 -2.17 13.19
CA GLY A 43 -3.35 -1.40 14.41
C GLY A 43 -2.16 -0.54 14.83
N ASN A 44 -1.09 -0.45 14.01
CA ASN A 44 0.06 0.42 14.30
C ASN A 44 -0.37 1.88 14.50
N PHE A 45 -1.29 2.39 13.66
CA PHE A 45 -1.79 3.75 13.80
C PHE A 45 -2.42 4.00 15.18
N PHE A 46 -3.20 3.07 15.69
CA PHE A 46 -3.86 3.21 16.98
C PHE A 46 -2.89 2.99 18.15
N ILE A 47 -1.82 2.23 17.98
CA ILE A 47 -0.74 2.09 18.96
C ILE A 47 -0.01 3.44 19.09
N GLU A 48 0.33 4.08 17.98
CA GLU A 48 1.09 5.33 17.95
C GLU A 48 0.26 6.54 18.40
N TYR A 49 -0.96 6.69 17.87
CA TYR A 49 -1.78 7.89 18.07
C TYR A 49 -2.92 7.74 19.07
N GLY A 50 -3.07 6.56 19.65
CA GLY A 50 -4.17 6.25 20.55
C GLY A 50 -5.46 5.84 19.85
N GLN A 51 -6.36 5.23 20.62
CA GLN A 51 -7.60 4.68 20.13
C GLN A 51 -8.63 5.76 19.76
N VAL A 52 -9.18 5.68 18.58
CA VAL A 52 -10.26 6.54 18.07
C VAL A 52 -11.51 5.76 17.68
N SER A 53 -11.82 4.71 18.41
CA SER A 53 -13.03 3.88 18.22
C SER A 53 -14.33 4.52 18.71
N LYS A 54 -14.28 5.76 19.21
CA LYS A 54 -15.46 6.56 19.64
C LYS A 54 -15.79 7.62 18.61
N ALA A 55 -17.07 7.97 18.47
CA ALA A 55 -17.50 9.05 17.63
C ALA A 55 -16.89 10.40 18.09
N PRO A 56 -16.45 11.29 17.18
CA PRO A 56 -16.38 11.07 15.74
C PRO A 56 -15.27 10.09 15.38
N TYR A 57 -15.61 9.05 14.62
CA TYR A 57 -14.63 8.06 14.14
C TYR A 57 -13.64 8.72 13.18
N GLN A 58 -12.35 8.47 13.38
CA GLN A 58 -11.30 9.04 12.53
C GLN A 58 -10.59 7.92 11.77
N PRO A 59 -10.25 8.11 10.49
CA PRO A 59 -10.52 9.27 9.63
C PRO A 59 -11.91 9.28 8.96
N VAL A 60 -12.74 8.24 9.18
CA VAL A 60 -14.10 8.15 8.62
C VAL A 60 -15.13 8.38 9.73
N PRO A 61 -15.66 9.60 9.90
CA PRO A 61 -16.45 9.98 11.07
C PRO A 61 -17.76 9.22 11.26
N SER A 62 -18.28 8.58 10.20
CA SER A 62 -19.57 7.86 10.23
C SER A 62 -19.45 6.35 10.32
N ALA A 63 -18.22 5.81 10.33
CA ALA A 63 -17.98 4.38 10.33
C ALA A 63 -17.41 3.90 11.68
N PRO A 64 -17.97 2.85 12.28
CA PRO A 64 -17.34 2.18 13.41
C PRO A 64 -16.18 1.30 12.88
N TYR A 65 -14.98 1.55 13.39
CA TYR A 65 -13.85 0.67 13.17
C TYR A 65 -13.97 -0.59 14.04
N ASP A 66 -13.25 -1.64 13.65
CA ASP A 66 -13.11 -2.81 14.49
C ASP A 66 -12.38 -2.43 15.79
N ILE A 67 -13.13 -2.39 16.89
CA ILE A 67 -12.63 -2.01 18.21
C ILE A 67 -11.74 -3.08 18.84
N HIS A 68 -11.72 -4.29 18.31
CA HIS A 68 -10.90 -5.39 18.82
C HIS A 68 -9.52 -5.43 18.20
N GLY A 69 -9.42 -5.05 16.92
CA GLY A 69 -8.18 -5.03 16.19
C GLY A 69 -7.64 -3.64 15.86
N TYR A 70 -8.46 -2.59 16.10
CA TYR A 70 -8.10 -1.20 15.77
C TYR A 70 -7.79 -0.97 14.27
N HIS A 71 -8.48 -1.66 13.40
CA HIS A 71 -8.30 -1.56 11.95
C HIS A 71 -9.10 -0.40 11.36
N PHE A 72 -8.69 0.08 10.17
CA PHE A 72 -9.47 0.98 9.32
C PHE A 72 -10.52 0.19 8.50
N SER A 73 -11.08 -0.83 9.08
CA SER A 73 -11.98 -1.80 8.50
C SER A 73 -12.89 -2.35 9.60
N ASN A 74 -13.89 -3.14 9.22
CA ASN A 74 -14.78 -3.83 10.17
C ASN A 74 -14.24 -5.20 10.61
N GLY A 75 -12.99 -5.51 10.30
CA GLY A 75 -12.32 -6.77 10.64
C GLY A 75 -10.85 -6.76 10.23
N PRO A 76 -10.18 -7.92 10.34
CA PRO A 76 -8.78 -8.06 9.96
C PRO A 76 -8.51 -7.62 8.53
N THR A 77 -7.34 -7.04 8.28
CA THR A 77 -6.91 -6.67 6.93
C THR A 77 -6.65 -7.91 6.08
N TRP A 78 -6.59 -7.71 4.76
CA TRP A 78 -6.34 -8.79 3.79
C TRP A 78 -5.03 -9.55 4.09
N ILE A 79 -3.99 -8.81 4.51
CA ILE A 79 -2.66 -9.40 4.75
C ILE A 79 -2.59 -10.15 6.08
N GLU A 80 -3.39 -9.77 7.08
CA GLU A 80 -3.52 -10.54 8.30
C GLU A 80 -4.20 -11.88 8.02
N GLN A 81 -5.27 -11.87 7.21
CA GLN A 81 -5.96 -13.09 6.79
C GLN A 81 -5.02 -14.00 5.97
N LEU A 82 -4.28 -13.44 5.02
CA LEU A 82 -3.28 -14.21 4.25
C LEU A 82 -2.18 -14.78 5.15
N ALA A 83 -1.68 -14.00 6.11
CA ALA A 83 -0.68 -14.46 7.06
C ALA A 83 -1.21 -15.59 7.96
N ASP A 84 -2.48 -15.53 8.32
CA ASP A 84 -3.16 -16.58 9.09
C ASP A 84 -3.31 -17.88 8.28
N GLU A 85 -3.76 -17.78 7.03
CA GLU A 85 -3.92 -18.93 6.13
C GLU A 85 -2.59 -19.63 5.79
N LEU A 86 -1.48 -18.90 5.83
CA LEU A 86 -0.14 -19.42 5.54
C LEU A 86 0.67 -19.77 6.81
N ASP A 87 0.04 -19.83 7.98
CA ASP A 87 0.67 -20.11 9.27
C ASP A 87 1.82 -19.13 9.63
N THR A 88 1.71 -17.88 9.20
CA THR A 88 2.69 -16.81 9.45
C THR A 88 2.08 -15.65 10.24
N ARG A 89 1.19 -15.92 11.18
CA ARG A 89 0.38 -14.95 11.95
C ARG A 89 1.17 -13.78 12.53
N GLU A 90 2.37 -14.03 13.02
CA GLU A 90 3.22 -12.98 13.59
C GLU A 90 3.60 -11.93 12.55
N SER A 91 3.64 -12.30 11.26
CA SER A 91 3.91 -11.35 10.18
C SER A 91 2.78 -10.36 9.94
N GLY A 92 1.53 -10.76 10.18
CA GLY A 92 0.36 -9.90 10.06
C GLY A 92 0.19 -8.90 11.20
N ARG A 93 0.86 -9.12 12.35
CA ARG A 93 0.67 -8.32 13.56
C ARG A 93 1.45 -7.00 13.54
N PRO A 94 0.98 -5.98 14.32
CA PRO A 94 1.57 -4.64 14.30
C PRO A 94 3.01 -4.66 14.85
N ALA A 95 3.97 -4.23 14.04
CA ALA A 95 5.39 -4.20 14.40
C ALA A 95 5.66 -3.33 15.64
N LEU A 96 4.89 -2.24 15.82
CA LEU A 96 5.04 -1.35 16.99
C LEU A 96 4.65 -2.02 18.31
N GLU A 97 3.85 -3.12 18.28
CA GLU A 97 3.53 -3.89 19.49
C GLU A 97 4.74 -4.73 19.95
N ARG A 98 5.48 -5.33 19.01
CA ARG A 98 6.66 -6.16 19.32
C ARG A 98 7.72 -6.03 18.23
N PRO A 99 8.54 -4.95 18.27
CA PRO A 99 9.63 -4.73 17.31
C PRO A 99 10.56 -5.94 17.18
N GLY A 100 10.97 -6.26 15.96
CA GLY A 100 11.84 -7.40 15.65
C GLY A 100 11.16 -8.78 15.70
N VAL A 101 9.90 -8.86 16.17
CA VAL A 101 9.09 -10.10 16.19
C VAL A 101 7.94 -10.01 15.21
N TYR A 102 7.08 -9.00 15.35
CA TYR A 102 6.01 -8.72 14.41
C TYR A 102 6.55 -7.87 13.26
N THR A 103 6.07 -8.09 12.05
CA THR A 103 6.69 -7.53 10.85
C THR A 103 5.74 -6.81 9.91
N ASN A 104 4.56 -6.41 10.39
CA ASN A 104 3.69 -5.51 9.67
C ASN A 104 3.92 -4.07 10.14
N TYR A 105 4.60 -3.28 9.31
CA TYR A 105 4.95 -1.86 9.54
C TYR A 105 3.96 -0.90 8.88
N ALA A 106 2.91 -1.41 8.21
CA ALA A 106 1.91 -0.57 7.57
C ALA A 106 1.25 0.38 8.59
N MET A 107 1.03 1.63 8.16
CA MET A 107 0.51 2.69 9.02
C MET A 107 -0.65 3.41 8.35
N GLY A 108 -1.77 3.50 9.03
CA GLY A 108 -2.92 4.25 8.53
C GLY A 108 -2.56 5.65 8.06
N ARG A 109 -3.11 6.08 6.92
CA ARG A 109 -2.86 7.38 6.29
C ARG A 109 -1.44 7.60 5.74
N ALA A 110 -0.57 6.63 5.75
CA ALA A 110 0.76 6.75 5.20
C ALA A 110 0.74 7.04 3.69
N ARG A 111 1.71 7.81 3.24
CA ARG A 111 2.02 8.06 1.83
C ARG A 111 3.30 7.34 1.46
N ALA A 112 3.43 7.02 0.17
CA ALA A 112 4.69 6.54 -0.33
C ALA A 112 5.74 7.66 -0.25
N ARG A 113 5.39 8.88 -0.69
CA ARG A 113 6.28 10.04 -0.71
C ARG A 113 6.54 10.61 0.69
N PRO A 114 7.75 11.13 0.96
CA PRO A 114 8.08 11.74 2.24
C PRO A 114 7.43 13.12 2.40
N ASN A 115 7.33 13.57 3.67
CA ASN A 115 6.91 14.93 4.04
C ASN A 115 5.52 15.34 3.52
N ALA A 116 4.61 14.41 3.33
CA ALA A 116 3.23 14.75 3.03
C ALA A 116 2.58 15.52 4.21
N PRO A 117 1.72 16.51 3.94
CA PRO A 117 1.27 17.46 4.98
C PRO A 117 0.50 16.86 6.14
N ALA A 118 -0.13 15.70 5.93
CA ALA A 118 -0.94 15.04 6.95
C ALA A 118 -0.20 13.80 7.49
N PHE A 119 0.10 13.80 8.77
CA PHE A 119 0.75 12.66 9.47
C PHE A 119 2.12 12.29 8.89
N PRO A 120 3.13 13.17 9.00
CA PRO A 120 4.43 12.99 8.35
C PRO A 120 5.28 11.86 8.92
N ALA A 121 4.90 11.28 10.05
CA ALA A 121 5.80 10.45 10.82
C ALA A 121 6.01 9.01 10.29
N PHE A 122 5.17 8.53 9.34
CA PHE A 122 5.20 7.12 8.94
C PHE A 122 5.00 6.92 7.44
N ASP A 123 5.69 7.72 6.62
CA ASP A 123 5.81 7.44 5.19
C ASP A 123 6.55 6.12 4.92
N LEU A 124 6.56 5.66 3.67
CA LEU A 124 7.18 4.39 3.31
C LEU A 124 8.65 4.30 3.76
N SER A 125 9.40 5.38 3.61
CA SER A 125 10.83 5.39 3.98
C SER A 125 11.02 5.26 5.49
N THR A 126 10.13 5.85 6.28
CA THR A 126 10.12 5.70 7.74
C THR A 126 9.79 4.26 8.15
N GLN A 127 8.78 3.65 7.53
CA GLN A 127 8.43 2.24 7.79
C GLN A 127 9.61 1.30 7.48
N VAL A 128 10.25 1.47 6.32
CA VAL A 128 11.43 0.68 5.93
C VAL A 128 12.61 0.94 6.87
N GLY A 129 12.81 2.18 7.29
CA GLY A 129 13.84 2.55 8.26
C GLY A 129 13.64 1.88 9.63
N LEU A 130 12.40 1.85 10.14
CA LEU A 130 12.03 1.14 11.36
C LEU A 130 12.32 -0.36 11.25
N PHE A 131 11.89 -0.99 10.16
CA PHE A 131 12.17 -2.39 9.89
C PHE A 131 13.68 -2.68 9.91
N LEU A 132 14.46 -1.91 9.16
CA LEU A 132 15.92 -2.11 9.10
C LEU A 132 16.57 -1.89 10.48
N ASN A 133 16.08 -0.93 11.26
CA ASN A 133 16.55 -0.74 12.64
C ASN A 133 16.26 -1.97 13.51
N ASP A 134 15.06 -2.51 13.46
CA ASP A 134 14.63 -3.66 14.24
C ASP A 134 15.38 -4.95 13.87
N PHE A 135 15.87 -5.03 12.64
CA PHE A 135 16.62 -6.19 12.10
C PHE A 135 18.11 -5.92 11.91
N GLY A 136 18.67 -4.89 12.56
CA GLY A 136 20.11 -4.60 12.55
C GLY A 136 20.68 -4.29 11.16
N GLY A 137 19.88 -3.66 10.29
CA GLY A 137 20.23 -3.30 8.93
C GLY A 137 20.15 -4.45 7.92
N GLN A 138 19.59 -5.59 8.31
CA GLN A 138 19.53 -6.78 7.47
C GLN A 138 18.08 -7.06 7.04
N ALA A 139 17.88 -7.41 5.78
CA ALA A 139 16.61 -7.87 5.23
C ALA A 139 16.71 -9.37 4.89
N PRO A 140 16.08 -10.28 5.68
CA PRO A 140 16.17 -11.72 5.47
C PRO A 140 15.73 -12.14 4.06
N ALA A 141 16.59 -12.85 3.33
CA ALA A 141 16.36 -13.24 1.93
C ALA A 141 15.19 -14.22 1.75
N GLN A 142 14.78 -14.91 2.83
CA GLN A 142 13.68 -15.87 2.82
C GLN A 142 12.32 -15.22 3.05
N ALA A 143 12.28 -13.94 3.44
CA ALA A 143 11.03 -13.20 3.63
C ALA A 143 10.48 -12.71 2.28
N THR A 144 9.15 -12.56 2.21
CA THR A 144 8.48 -11.83 1.14
C THR A 144 8.16 -10.42 1.63
N TYR A 145 8.67 -9.42 0.93
CA TYR A 145 8.48 -8.00 1.23
C TYR A 145 7.27 -7.49 0.49
N VAL A 146 6.24 -7.13 1.23
CA VAL A 146 4.98 -6.60 0.70
C VAL A 146 5.02 -5.09 0.79
N ILE A 147 4.82 -4.40 -0.34
CA ILE A 147 4.70 -2.93 -0.38
C ILE A 147 3.41 -2.60 -1.11
N TRP A 148 2.38 -2.21 -0.37
CA TRP A 148 1.12 -1.74 -0.93
C TRP A 148 0.78 -0.39 -0.34
N ILE A 149 1.13 0.66 -1.09
CA ILE A 149 1.06 2.06 -0.66
C ILE A 149 1.01 2.97 -1.87
N GLY A 150 0.12 3.94 -1.85
CA GLY A 150 -0.08 4.90 -2.93
C GLY A 150 -1.48 5.49 -2.94
N ALA A 151 -2.45 4.83 -2.31
CA ALA A 151 -3.84 5.27 -2.28
C ALA A 151 -3.99 6.70 -1.70
N ASN A 152 -3.23 7.03 -0.64
CA ASN A 152 -3.25 8.37 -0.07
C ASN A 152 -2.48 9.39 -0.93
N ASP A 153 -1.48 8.97 -1.69
CA ASP A 153 -0.82 9.82 -2.69
C ASP A 153 -1.78 10.15 -3.84
N LEU A 154 -2.56 9.16 -4.28
CA LEU A 154 -3.62 9.32 -5.27
C LEU A 154 -4.73 10.25 -4.79
N ASP A 155 -5.17 10.14 -3.54
CA ASP A 155 -6.15 11.06 -2.95
C ASP A 155 -5.65 12.50 -2.94
N ASP A 156 -4.38 12.72 -2.58
CA ASP A 156 -3.73 14.03 -2.66
C ASP A 156 -3.62 14.50 -4.11
N ALA A 157 -3.31 13.62 -5.08
CA ALA A 157 -3.24 13.96 -6.49
C ALA A 157 -4.62 14.35 -7.07
N ILE A 158 -5.68 13.65 -6.68
CA ILE A 158 -7.06 14.00 -7.05
C ILE A 158 -7.45 15.34 -6.46
N SER A 159 -7.13 15.56 -5.19
CA SER A 159 -7.41 16.82 -4.50
C SER A 159 -6.66 18.00 -5.11
N ALA A 160 -5.45 17.80 -5.61
CA ALA A 160 -4.64 18.83 -6.27
C ALA A 160 -5.30 19.40 -7.54
N LEU A 161 -6.15 18.62 -8.23
CA LEU A 161 -6.89 19.10 -9.40
C LEU A 161 -7.84 20.29 -9.09
N GLN A 162 -8.23 20.46 -7.82
CA GLN A 162 -9.07 21.60 -7.42
C GLN A 162 -8.30 22.94 -7.50
N THR A 163 -6.99 22.91 -7.31
CA THR A 163 -6.13 24.11 -7.31
C THR A 163 -5.26 24.18 -8.56
N ASP A 164 -4.97 23.05 -9.19
CA ASP A 164 -4.22 22.95 -10.44
C ASP A 164 -4.96 22.03 -11.44
N PRO A 165 -5.94 22.56 -12.17
CA PRO A 165 -6.69 21.81 -13.17
C PRO A 165 -5.84 21.33 -14.38
N SER A 166 -4.58 21.80 -14.53
CA SER A 166 -3.66 21.30 -15.55
C SER A 166 -3.19 19.87 -15.25
N GLY A 167 -3.29 19.42 -13.99
CA GLY A 167 -2.84 18.13 -13.53
C GLY A 167 -1.32 18.03 -13.33
N ALA A 168 -0.56 19.10 -13.54
CA ALA A 168 0.89 19.05 -13.38
C ALA A 168 1.29 18.70 -11.93
N THR A 169 0.61 19.27 -10.94
CA THR A 169 0.80 18.96 -9.54
C THR A 169 0.46 17.49 -9.24
N SER A 170 -0.65 16.99 -9.76
CA SER A 170 -1.08 15.59 -9.59
C SER A 170 -0.05 14.61 -10.13
N ILE A 171 0.45 14.86 -11.34
CA ILE A 171 1.52 14.03 -11.95
C ILE A 171 2.80 14.09 -11.12
N GLY A 172 3.19 15.26 -10.61
CA GLY A 172 4.36 15.41 -9.74
C GLY A 172 4.25 14.61 -8.44
N ILE A 173 3.06 14.55 -7.84
CA ILE A 173 2.76 13.72 -6.67
C ILE A 173 2.98 12.24 -6.99
N ILE A 174 2.37 11.74 -8.08
CA ILE A 174 2.49 10.35 -8.51
C ILE A 174 3.94 9.98 -8.80
N GLN A 175 4.67 10.81 -9.55
CA GLN A 175 6.07 10.56 -9.88
C GLN A 175 6.95 10.50 -8.63
N THR A 176 6.71 11.36 -7.65
CA THR A 176 7.44 11.34 -6.38
C THR A 176 7.14 10.07 -5.58
N ALA A 177 5.87 9.66 -5.50
CA ALA A 177 5.46 8.44 -4.84
C ALA A 177 6.15 7.21 -5.47
N LEU A 178 6.08 7.07 -6.79
CA LEU A 178 6.70 5.97 -7.53
C LEU A 178 8.23 5.94 -7.38
N GLY A 179 8.88 7.10 -7.43
CA GLY A 179 10.31 7.22 -7.18
C GLY A 179 10.70 6.77 -5.78
N THR A 180 9.88 7.10 -4.78
CA THR A 180 10.10 6.67 -3.39
C THR A 180 9.89 5.16 -3.23
N ILE A 181 8.88 4.57 -3.86
CA ILE A 181 8.68 3.12 -3.87
C ILE A 181 9.92 2.43 -4.47
N ALA A 182 10.41 2.90 -5.62
CA ALA A 182 11.62 2.36 -6.25
C ALA A 182 12.84 2.42 -5.33
N ALA A 183 13.07 3.56 -4.69
CA ALA A 183 14.21 3.75 -3.78
C ALA A 183 14.14 2.81 -2.57
N ASN A 184 12.97 2.58 -2.00
CA ASN A 184 12.79 1.68 -0.87
C ASN A 184 12.94 0.20 -1.26
N ILE A 185 12.48 -0.21 -2.45
CA ILE A 185 12.76 -1.55 -2.99
C ILE A 185 14.27 -1.75 -3.13
N GLN A 186 15.00 -0.77 -3.68
CA GLN A 186 16.45 -0.84 -3.82
C GLN A 186 17.16 -0.91 -2.47
N ALA A 187 16.71 -0.12 -1.48
CA ALA A 187 17.28 -0.15 -0.13
C ALA A 187 17.07 -1.53 0.54
N LEU A 188 15.88 -2.10 0.44
CA LEU A 188 15.59 -3.44 0.95
C LEU A 188 16.40 -4.51 0.21
N TRP A 189 16.54 -4.40 -1.11
CA TRP A 189 17.39 -5.29 -1.90
C TRP A 189 18.84 -5.23 -1.47
N ALA A 190 19.38 -4.03 -1.29
CA ALA A 190 20.74 -3.84 -0.81
C ALA A 190 20.95 -4.41 0.60
N ALA A 191 19.91 -4.38 1.44
CA ALA A 191 19.93 -4.97 2.78
C ALA A 191 19.77 -6.51 2.79
N GLY A 192 19.46 -7.15 1.64
CA GLY A 192 19.37 -8.61 1.52
C GLY A 192 18.01 -9.16 1.06
N ALA A 193 16.98 -8.33 0.91
CA ALA A 193 15.66 -8.76 0.39
C ALA A 193 15.77 -9.33 -1.02
N ARG A 194 14.99 -10.40 -1.31
CA ARG A 194 15.02 -11.08 -2.61
C ARG A 194 13.64 -11.38 -3.20
N SER A 195 12.58 -11.31 -2.42
CA SER A 195 11.21 -11.58 -2.86
C SER A 195 10.31 -10.41 -2.52
N PHE A 196 9.62 -9.85 -3.52
CA PHE A 196 8.74 -8.71 -3.36
C PHE A 196 7.36 -9.01 -3.90
N LEU A 197 6.34 -8.54 -3.20
CA LEU A 197 4.94 -8.51 -3.62
C LEU A 197 4.48 -7.06 -3.62
N ILE A 198 4.22 -6.51 -4.80
CA ILE A 198 3.85 -5.10 -5.00
C ILE A 198 2.51 -5.07 -5.75
N PRO A 199 1.37 -5.03 -5.04
CA PRO A 199 0.07 -4.92 -5.68
C PRO A 199 -0.12 -3.55 -6.34
N ASN A 200 -0.93 -3.51 -7.39
CA ASN A 200 -1.45 -2.28 -7.97
C ASN A 200 -2.41 -1.58 -7.00
N GLU A 201 -2.56 -0.27 -7.14
CA GLU A 201 -3.59 0.46 -6.42
C GLU A 201 -4.99 0.18 -7.00
N PRO A 202 -6.03 0.18 -6.17
CA PRO A 202 -7.39 0.08 -6.68
C PRO A 202 -7.77 1.32 -7.48
N ASP A 203 -8.69 1.18 -8.45
CA ASP A 203 -9.31 2.34 -9.10
C ASP A 203 -10.11 3.14 -8.07
N LEU A 204 -9.58 4.30 -7.63
CA LEU A 204 -10.25 5.16 -6.66
C LEU A 204 -11.56 5.73 -7.19
N GLY A 205 -11.74 5.84 -8.50
CA GLY A 205 -13.01 6.23 -9.10
C GLY A 205 -14.19 5.32 -8.75
N LEU A 206 -13.91 4.07 -8.36
CA LEU A 206 -14.94 3.12 -7.91
C LEU A 206 -15.32 3.27 -6.44
N THR A 207 -14.63 4.12 -5.68
CA THR A 207 -14.93 4.33 -4.27
C THR A 207 -16.26 5.06 -4.07
N PRO A 208 -17.03 4.76 -3.01
CA PRO A 208 -18.29 5.44 -2.72
C PRO A 208 -18.14 6.97 -2.63
N ALA A 209 -17.01 7.47 -2.13
CA ALA A 209 -16.76 8.90 -2.00
C ALA A 209 -16.67 9.59 -3.37
N LEU A 210 -15.90 9.01 -4.31
CA LEU A 210 -15.74 9.56 -5.66
C LEU A 210 -17.02 9.37 -6.49
N GLN A 211 -17.73 8.27 -6.32
CA GLN A 211 -19.04 8.06 -6.95
C GLN A 211 -20.06 9.13 -6.51
N ALA A 212 -20.06 9.49 -5.24
CA ALA A 212 -20.91 10.57 -4.70
C ALA A 212 -20.50 11.97 -5.20
N ALA A 213 -19.22 12.18 -5.55
CA ALA A 213 -18.72 13.44 -6.10
C ALA A 213 -19.08 13.65 -7.59
N GLY A 214 -19.57 12.62 -8.26
CA GLY A 214 -20.11 12.68 -9.61
C GLY A 214 -19.14 12.27 -10.73
N PRO A 215 -19.63 12.18 -11.99
CA PRO A 215 -18.90 11.56 -13.10
C PRO A 215 -17.53 12.19 -13.42
N ALA A 216 -17.39 13.49 -13.25
CA ALA A 216 -16.12 14.16 -13.50
C ALA A 216 -15.03 13.75 -12.48
N ALA A 217 -15.41 13.65 -11.20
CA ALA A 217 -14.51 13.18 -10.15
C ALA A 217 -14.12 11.71 -10.35
N VAL A 218 -15.10 10.87 -10.70
CA VAL A 218 -14.88 9.47 -11.06
C VAL A 218 -13.87 9.35 -12.20
N GLY A 219 -14.10 10.05 -13.32
CA GLY A 219 -13.21 9.97 -14.49
C GLY A 219 -11.78 10.44 -14.18
N ALA A 220 -11.62 11.51 -13.42
CA ALA A 220 -10.31 12.01 -13.02
C ALA A 220 -9.59 11.01 -12.09
N ALA A 221 -10.29 10.44 -11.13
CA ALA A 221 -9.71 9.47 -10.19
C ALA A 221 -9.27 8.18 -10.91
N THR A 222 -10.11 7.64 -11.80
CA THR A 222 -9.76 6.48 -12.63
C THR A 222 -8.50 6.73 -13.44
N GLN A 223 -8.43 7.88 -14.14
CA GLN A 223 -7.25 8.22 -14.95
C GLN A 223 -5.97 8.34 -14.12
N LEU A 224 -6.03 8.92 -12.90
CA LEU A 224 -4.86 9.02 -12.03
C LEU A 224 -4.46 7.66 -11.44
N SER A 225 -5.43 6.79 -11.12
CA SER A 225 -5.16 5.41 -10.67
C SER A 225 -4.48 4.60 -11.79
N GLU A 226 -4.98 4.67 -13.02
CA GLU A 226 -4.35 4.05 -14.20
C GLU A 226 -2.94 4.59 -14.48
N ALA A 227 -2.73 5.90 -14.32
CA ALA A 227 -1.42 6.52 -14.49
C ALA A 227 -0.43 6.04 -13.42
N PHE A 228 -0.87 5.90 -12.16
CA PHE A 228 -0.05 5.37 -11.08
C PHE A 228 0.37 3.92 -11.37
N ASP A 229 -0.57 3.05 -11.70
CA ASP A 229 -0.31 1.63 -11.96
C ASP A 229 0.57 1.40 -13.19
N SER A 230 0.36 2.19 -14.24
CA SER A 230 1.23 2.19 -15.43
C SER A 230 2.65 2.61 -15.07
N GLY A 231 2.79 3.67 -14.27
CA GLY A 231 4.07 4.14 -13.77
C GLY A 231 4.75 3.12 -12.83
N LEU A 232 3.99 2.47 -11.96
CA LEU A 232 4.48 1.41 -11.10
C LEU A 232 5.03 0.24 -11.92
N THR A 233 4.30 -0.19 -12.94
CA THR A 233 4.74 -1.24 -13.87
C THR A 233 6.06 -0.88 -14.55
N GLN A 234 6.24 0.37 -15.00
CA GLN A 234 7.48 0.83 -15.60
C GLN A 234 8.65 0.82 -14.60
N VAL A 235 8.43 1.31 -13.39
CA VAL A 235 9.43 1.32 -12.31
C VAL A 235 9.87 -0.10 -11.98
N LEU A 236 8.94 -1.02 -11.80
CA LEU A 236 9.24 -2.43 -11.50
C LEU A 236 9.99 -3.09 -12.66
N GLY A 237 9.62 -2.81 -13.91
CA GLY A 237 10.34 -3.30 -15.09
C GLY A 237 11.79 -2.80 -15.17
N GLN A 238 12.04 -1.56 -14.77
CA GLN A 238 13.40 -1.01 -14.69
C GLN A 238 14.22 -1.69 -13.59
N LEU A 239 13.63 -1.93 -12.42
CA LEU A 239 14.30 -2.62 -11.31
C LEU A 239 14.67 -4.06 -11.67
N GLN A 240 13.83 -4.76 -12.43
CA GLN A 240 14.12 -6.12 -12.92
C GLN A 240 15.30 -6.18 -13.89
N SER A 241 15.55 -5.11 -14.62
CA SER A 241 16.65 -5.02 -15.60
C SER A 241 18.01 -4.68 -14.98
N LEU A 242 18.06 -4.32 -13.71
CA LEU A 242 19.32 -4.05 -13.01
C LEU A 242 20.10 -5.36 -12.83
N PRO A 243 21.43 -5.34 -13.04
CA PRO A 243 22.25 -6.52 -12.80
C PRO A 243 22.06 -6.95 -11.35
N GLN A 244 21.78 -8.22 -11.17
CA GLN A 244 21.73 -8.83 -9.84
C GLN A 244 23.12 -8.76 -9.25
N ILE A 245 23.31 -7.93 -8.24
CA ILE A 245 24.53 -7.82 -7.47
C ILE A 245 24.66 -9.07 -6.60
#